data_3c190f08129b7e27a3d382b8b06f8b5c
#
_entry.id   3c190f08129b7e27a3d382b8b06f8b5c
#
_cell.length_a   1.000
_cell.length_b   1.000
_cell.length_c   1.000
_cell.angle_alpha   90.00
_cell.angle_beta   90.00
_cell.angle_gamma   90.00
#
_symmetry.space_group_name_H-M   'P 1'
#
loop_
_entity.id
_entity.type
_entity.pdbx_description
1 polymer ?
#
loop_
_entity_poly.entity_id
_entity_poly.type
_entity_poly.pdbx_seq_one_letter_code
_entity_poly.pdbx_strand_id
1 'polypeptide(L)'
;MTDVWVLGGYQTDFARNFSREGLDFADLTGEVVQRTLESAKVDARDIGVVHVGNAFGELFTGQGHLGAMPATVCDELWGIPASRHEAACASGSVAALAAIADLRSDEYASALVIGVELEKTVPGDTATAYLGAAAWVGHEGGEAKYIWPFMFSDIADEYDRRYGLDDAHLRAVAELNLSSARKNPNAQTRDWHVPELDAAEANPVIEGRLRRFDCSQVTDGGAGVVLVSDEYLRAHPDARPMARVLGWGHRTVGLGLRQKLDRSIENPYVLPHLRATVQDAFGRARLTLEDLGGFEVHDCFTPSEYLAIDHIGLTPPGKSWQAIENGDIGIGGRLPINPSG
;
A
#
# COMPACT_ATOMS: atom_id res chain seq x y z
N MET A 1 -19.65 -20.19 -2.55
CA MET A 1 -18.44 -19.64 -1.95
C MET A 1 -18.88 -18.68 -0.89
N THR A 2 -18.33 -18.79 0.31
CA THR A 2 -18.66 -17.92 1.44
C THR A 2 -18.23 -16.48 1.15
N ASP A 3 -19.00 -15.51 1.60
CA ASP A 3 -18.59 -14.10 1.56
C ASP A 3 -17.56 -13.84 2.66
N VAL A 4 -16.67 -12.86 2.41
CA VAL A 4 -15.66 -12.41 3.38
C VAL A 4 -15.96 -10.99 3.80
N TRP A 5 -15.98 -10.77 5.10
CA TRP A 5 -16.39 -9.53 5.73
C TRP A 5 -15.25 -8.93 6.57
N VAL A 6 -15.18 -7.62 6.61
CA VAL A 6 -14.30 -6.86 7.50
C VAL A 6 -15.08 -6.47 8.74
N LEU A 7 -14.65 -6.91 9.92
CA LEU A 7 -15.29 -6.53 11.18
C LEU A 7 -14.76 -5.22 11.75
N GLY A 8 -13.47 -4.98 11.61
CA GLY A 8 -12.82 -3.80 12.14
C GLY A 8 -11.36 -3.76 11.73
N GLY A 9 -10.70 -2.66 12.02
CA GLY A 9 -9.29 -2.49 11.71
C GLY A 9 -8.68 -1.35 12.52
N TYR A 10 -7.37 -1.28 12.47
CA TYR A 10 -6.57 -0.27 13.15
C TYR A 10 -5.37 0.10 12.28
N GLN A 11 -4.91 1.31 12.39
CA GLN A 11 -3.59 1.74 11.91
C GLN A 11 -2.92 2.63 12.97
N THR A 12 -1.60 2.53 13.06
CA THR A 12 -0.80 3.37 13.96
C THR A 12 -0.74 4.82 13.47
N ASP A 13 -0.30 5.72 14.33
CA ASP A 13 0.12 7.05 13.91
C ASP A 13 1.47 6.96 13.18
N PHE A 14 1.47 7.14 11.86
CA PHE A 14 2.67 7.03 11.02
C PHE A 14 3.68 8.17 11.20
N ALA A 15 3.35 9.23 11.93
CA ALA A 15 4.32 10.26 12.31
C ALA A 15 5.31 9.78 13.38
N ARG A 16 5.00 8.72 14.10
CA ARG A 16 5.85 8.15 15.16
C ARG A 16 7.19 7.64 14.60
N ASN A 17 8.15 7.56 15.50
CA ASN A 17 9.42 6.88 15.28
C ASN A 17 9.64 5.94 16.47
N PHE A 18 9.32 4.67 16.28
CA PHE A 18 9.36 3.67 17.36
C PHE A 18 10.76 3.53 17.96
N SER A 19 11.81 3.58 17.14
CA SER A 19 13.19 3.52 17.64
C SER A 19 13.55 4.68 18.58
N ARG A 20 13.09 5.91 18.28
CA ARG A 20 13.30 7.08 19.16
C ARG A 20 12.46 7.02 20.42
N GLU A 21 11.34 6.32 20.38
CA GLU A 21 10.48 6.06 21.54
C GLU A 21 11.02 4.92 22.41
N GLY A 22 12.09 4.23 21.97
CA GLY A 22 12.68 3.08 22.67
C GLY A 22 11.86 1.80 22.53
N LEU A 23 11.03 1.73 21.50
CA LEU A 23 10.15 0.62 21.19
C LEU A 23 10.71 -0.23 20.06
N ASP A 24 10.36 -1.51 20.06
CA ASP A 24 10.84 -2.48 19.08
C ASP A 24 9.70 -3.10 18.23
N PHE A 25 10.04 -4.15 17.50
CA PHE A 25 9.08 -4.84 16.62
C PHE A 25 7.97 -5.56 17.40
N ALA A 26 8.25 -6.03 18.62
CA ALA A 26 7.23 -6.66 19.45
C ALA A 26 6.23 -5.62 19.96
N ASP A 27 6.69 -4.44 20.36
CA ASP A 27 5.84 -3.35 20.80
C ASP A 27 4.89 -2.90 19.67
N LEU A 28 5.43 -2.68 18.46
CA LEU A 28 4.62 -2.34 17.29
C LEU A 28 3.59 -3.42 16.98
N THR A 29 4.02 -4.69 16.95
CA THR A 29 3.12 -5.81 16.65
C THR A 29 2.04 -5.94 17.72
N GLY A 30 2.40 -5.79 18.99
CA GLY A 30 1.46 -5.83 20.12
C GLY A 30 0.39 -4.74 20.01
N GLU A 31 0.79 -3.51 19.72
CA GLU A 31 -0.15 -2.40 19.50
C GLU A 31 -1.11 -2.71 18.35
N VAL A 32 -0.61 -3.16 17.20
CA VAL A 32 -1.46 -3.45 16.02
C VAL A 32 -2.41 -4.60 16.30
N VAL A 33 -1.94 -5.71 16.90
CA VAL A 33 -2.78 -6.86 17.25
C VAL A 33 -3.89 -6.43 18.21
N GLN A 34 -3.51 -5.85 19.35
CA GLN A 34 -4.46 -5.47 20.37
C GLN A 34 -5.53 -4.50 19.86
N ARG A 35 -5.09 -3.41 19.20
CA ARG A 35 -6.00 -2.37 18.73
C ARG A 35 -6.90 -2.85 17.58
N THR A 36 -6.40 -3.75 16.73
CA THR A 36 -7.21 -4.35 15.67
C THR A 36 -8.33 -5.21 16.25
N LEU A 37 -8.01 -6.08 17.22
CA LEU A 37 -9.00 -6.92 17.91
C LEU A 37 -10.02 -6.08 18.69
N GLU A 38 -9.57 -5.05 19.40
CA GLU A 38 -10.45 -4.09 20.10
C GLU A 38 -11.43 -3.41 19.15
N SER A 39 -10.93 -2.90 18.01
CA SER A 39 -11.75 -2.24 16.99
C SER A 39 -12.79 -3.20 16.38
N ALA A 40 -12.37 -4.43 16.10
CA ALA A 40 -13.23 -5.47 15.56
C ALA A 40 -14.19 -6.05 16.62
N LYS A 41 -13.94 -5.82 17.91
CA LYS A 41 -14.66 -6.41 19.04
C LYS A 41 -14.62 -7.95 19.00
N VAL A 42 -13.45 -8.50 18.70
CA VAL A 42 -13.19 -9.94 18.58
C VAL A 42 -12.23 -10.34 19.69
N ASP A 43 -12.55 -11.43 20.40
CA ASP A 43 -11.59 -12.06 21.32
C ASP A 43 -10.48 -12.74 20.52
N ALA A 44 -9.24 -12.61 20.94
CA ALA A 44 -8.11 -13.23 20.26
C ALA A 44 -8.27 -14.76 20.13
N ARG A 45 -8.96 -15.40 21.07
CA ARG A 45 -9.28 -16.85 21.06
C ARG A 45 -10.23 -17.26 19.94
N ASP A 46 -10.97 -16.31 19.36
CA ASP A 46 -11.87 -16.55 18.24
C ASP A 46 -11.16 -16.42 16.88
N ILE A 47 -9.87 -16.08 16.87
CA ILE A 47 -9.06 -16.03 15.66
C ILE A 47 -8.62 -17.43 15.25
N GLY A 48 -8.96 -17.84 14.02
CA GLY A 48 -8.61 -19.15 13.47
C GLY A 48 -7.23 -19.18 12.79
N VAL A 49 -6.80 -18.08 12.17
CA VAL A 49 -5.52 -17.97 11.45
C VAL A 49 -4.98 -16.53 11.46
N VAL A 50 -3.66 -16.38 11.41
CA VAL A 50 -3.00 -15.06 11.39
C VAL A 50 -2.11 -14.94 10.15
N HIS A 51 -2.22 -13.81 9.44
CA HIS A 51 -1.38 -13.46 8.30
C HIS A 51 -0.66 -12.15 8.55
N VAL A 52 0.67 -12.18 8.45
CA VAL A 52 1.54 -11.02 8.67
C VAL A 52 2.15 -10.58 7.33
N GLY A 53 1.85 -9.37 6.90
CA GLY A 53 2.54 -8.71 5.78
C GLY A 53 3.77 -7.97 6.31
N ASN A 54 4.94 -8.30 5.78
CA ASN A 54 6.18 -7.60 6.08
C ASN A 54 7.20 -7.84 4.97
N ALA A 55 7.90 -6.80 4.53
CA ALA A 55 8.86 -6.88 3.45
C ALA A 55 10.32 -6.88 3.95
N PHE A 56 10.68 -5.99 4.87
CA PHE A 56 12.07 -5.66 5.14
C PHE A 56 12.51 -5.86 6.59
N GLY A 57 11.75 -6.59 7.41
CA GLY A 57 12.04 -6.76 8.84
C GLY A 57 13.46 -7.17 9.13
N GLU A 58 14.01 -8.17 8.41
CA GLU A 58 15.39 -8.66 8.61
C GLU A 58 16.44 -7.60 8.29
N LEU A 59 16.21 -6.77 7.26
CA LEU A 59 17.18 -5.75 6.86
C LEU A 59 17.24 -4.60 7.86
N PHE A 60 16.09 -4.14 8.34
CA PHE A 60 16.01 -2.98 9.22
C PHE A 60 16.25 -3.29 10.69
N THR A 61 15.87 -4.50 11.14
CA THR A 61 15.90 -4.84 12.58
C THR A 61 16.65 -6.14 12.89
N GLY A 62 17.02 -6.92 11.89
CA GLY A 62 17.59 -8.26 12.08
C GLY A 62 16.54 -9.32 12.46
N GLN A 63 15.25 -8.95 12.60
CA GLN A 63 14.19 -9.84 13.04
C GLN A 63 13.53 -10.55 11.85
N GLY A 64 13.75 -11.83 11.73
CA GLY A 64 13.00 -12.75 10.87
C GLY A 64 11.82 -13.41 11.57
N HIS A 65 11.18 -14.36 10.90
CA HIS A 65 10.09 -15.19 11.43
C HIS A 65 8.92 -14.41 12.04
N LEU A 66 8.59 -13.28 11.40
CA LEU A 66 7.56 -12.35 11.91
C LEU A 66 6.14 -12.95 11.92
N GLY A 67 5.90 -14.06 11.22
CA GLY A 67 4.65 -14.81 11.36
C GLY A 67 4.38 -15.30 12.80
N ALA A 68 5.43 -15.53 13.60
CA ALA A 68 5.28 -15.94 15.01
C ALA A 68 5.16 -14.74 15.98
N MET A 69 5.42 -13.52 15.54
CA MET A 69 5.42 -12.35 16.41
C MET A 69 4.04 -12.08 17.06
N PRO A 70 2.89 -12.23 16.38
CA PRO A 70 1.58 -12.08 17.02
C PRO A 70 1.39 -12.98 18.24
N ALA A 71 1.79 -14.25 18.16
CA ALA A 71 1.73 -15.19 19.30
C ALA A 71 2.74 -14.84 20.40
N THR A 72 3.83 -14.16 20.07
CA THR A 72 4.82 -13.71 21.06
C THR A 72 4.27 -12.57 21.94
N VAL A 73 3.39 -11.74 21.38
CA VAL A 73 2.86 -10.53 22.05
C VAL A 73 1.42 -10.66 22.54
N CYS A 74 0.76 -11.79 22.20
CA CYS A 74 -0.62 -12.07 22.60
C CYS A 74 -0.74 -13.58 22.89
N ASP A 75 -0.80 -13.92 24.18
CA ASP A 75 -0.80 -15.32 24.65
C ASP A 75 -2.00 -16.12 24.11
N GLU A 76 -3.14 -15.48 23.88
CA GLU A 76 -4.35 -16.12 23.34
C GLU A 76 -4.17 -16.57 21.88
N LEU A 77 -3.19 -16.04 21.16
CA LEU A 77 -2.83 -16.48 19.81
C LEU A 77 -1.81 -17.63 19.81
N TRP A 78 -1.37 -18.09 20.98
CA TRP A 78 -0.40 -19.19 21.07
C TRP A 78 -1.00 -20.49 20.55
N GLY A 79 -0.37 -21.07 19.53
CA GLY A 79 -0.83 -22.29 18.86
C GLY A 79 -1.75 -22.04 17.67
N ILE A 80 -2.16 -20.79 17.40
CA ILE A 80 -2.91 -20.45 16.20
C ILE A 80 -1.98 -20.47 14.98
N PRO A 81 -2.39 -21.08 13.85
CA PRO A 81 -1.60 -21.04 12.61
C PRO A 81 -1.30 -19.63 12.17
N ALA A 82 -0.04 -19.35 11.85
CA ALA A 82 0.38 -18.03 11.43
C ALA A 82 1.47 -18.10 10.34
N SER A 83 1.46 -17.14 9.42
CA SER A 83 2.46 -17.04 8.36
C SER A 83 2.82 -15.60 8.04
N ARG A 84 4.07 -15.38 7.58
CA ARG A 84 4.51 -14.12 7.00
C ARG A 84 4.41 -14.18 5.48
N HIS A 85 3.98 -13.08 4.88
CA HIS A 85 3.88 -12.85 3.45
C HIS A 85 4.77 -11.70 3.03
N GLU A 86 5.49 -11.89 1.93
CA GLU A 86 6.37 -10.90 1.35
C GLU A 86 6.05 -10.72 -0.15
N ALA A 87 5.85 -9.50 -0.58
CA ALA A 87 5.68 -9.06 -1.97
C ALA A 87 6.04 -7.55 -2.07
N ALA A 88 7.18 -7.17 -1.48
CA ALA A 88 7.59 -5.77 -1.33
C ALA A 88 6.46 -4.91 -0.75
N CYS A 89 6.15 -3.76 -1.37
CA CYS A 89 5.08 -2.85 -0.94
C CYS A 89 3.68 -3.49 -0.94
N ALA A 90 3.48 -4.65 -1.59
CA ALA A 90 2.21 -5.37 -1.64
C ALA A 90 2.09 -6.48 -0.58
N SER A 91 3.03 -6.60 0.36
CA SER A 91 3.06 -7.67 1.36
C SER A 91 1.77 -7.77 2.18
N GLY A 92 1.21 -6.63 2.63
CA GLY A 92 -0.07 -6.59 3.32
C GLY A 92 -1.25 -7.04 2.45
N SER A 93 -1.25 -6.67 1.17
CA SER A 93 -2.28 -7.12 0.22
C SER A 93 -2.23 -8.62 -0.03
N VAL A 94 -1.02 -9.20 -0.13
CA VAL A 94 -0.85 -10.65 -0.30
C VAL A 94 -1.26 -11.40 0.97
N ALA A 95 -0.96 -10.87 2.15
CA ALA A 95 -1.44 -11.41 3.42
C ALA A 95 -2.97 -11.42 3.48
N ALA A 96 -3.62 -10.32 3.07
CA ALA A 96 -5.08 -10.25 2.99
C ALA A 96 -5.66 -11.24 1.98
N LEU A 97 -5.01 -11.42 0.82
CA LEU A 97 -5.45 -12.41 -0.18
C LEU A 97 -5.32 -13.85 0.33
N ALA A 98 -4.27 -14.16 1.09
CA ALA A 98 -4.12 -15.48 1.74
C ALA A 98 -5.25 -15.71 2.76
N ALA A 99 -5.54 -14.74 3.62
CA ALA A 99 -6.66 -14.82 4.56
C ALA A 99 -8.02 -15.00 3.84
N ILE A 100 -8.25 -14.28 2.74
CA ILE A 100 -9.46 -14.45 1.92
C ILE A 100 -9.54 -15.88 1.35
N ALA A 101 -8.43 -16.45 0.92
CA ALA A 101 -8.39 -17.82 0.40
C ALA A 101 -8.72 -18.83 1.50
N ASP A 102 -8.13 -18.69 2.69
CA ASP A 102 -8.36 -19.56 3.84
C ASP A 102 -9.83 -19.50 4.30
N LEU A 103 -10.41 -18.30 4.41
CA LEU A 103 -11.83 -18.15 4.76
C LEU A 103 -12.77 -18.74 3.71
N ARG A 104 -12.39 -18.67 2.42
CA ARG A 104 -13.19 -19.21 1.31
C ARG A 104 -13.04 -20.71 1.12
N SER A 105 -12.00 -21.31 1.66
CA SER A 105 -11.82 -22.77 1.71
C SER A 105 -12.66 -23.44 2.80
N ASP A 106 -13.31 -22.64 3.65
CA ASP A 106 -14.07 -23.06 4.83
C ASP A 106 -13.20 -23.77 5.91
N GLU A 107 -11.85 -23.64 5.84
CA GLU A 107 -10.92 -24.16 6.86
C GLU A 107 -10.92 -23.30 8.13
N TYR A 108 -11.09 -21.98 7.96
CA TYR A 108 -11.14 -21.01 9.06
C TYR A 108 -12.37 -20.11 8.93
N ALA A 109 -12.94 -19.74 10.06
CA ALA A 109 -14.08 -18.81 10.11
C ALA A 109 -13.66 -17.36 10.31
N SER A 110 -12.44 -17.13 10.82
CA SER A 110 -11.88 -15.81 11.14
C SER A 110 -10.39 -15.74 10.89
N ALA A 111 -9.91 -14.59 10.48
CA ALA A 111 -8.50 -14.33 10.23
C ALA A 111 -8.11 -12.95 10.76
N LEU A 112 -6.97 -12.87 11.45
CA LEU A 112 -6.29 -11.61 11.75
C LEU A 112 -5.23 -11.36 10.68
N VAL A 113 -5.33 -10.24 9.97
CA VAL A 113 -4.34 -9.79 9.00
C VAL A 113 -3.69 -8.54 9.54
N ILE A 114 -2.37 -8.54 9.68
CA ILE A 114 -1.60 -7.36 10.07
C ILE A 114 -0.48 -7.09 9.06
N GLY A 115 -0.14 -5.81 8.88
CA GLY A 115 1.08 -5.37 8.21
C GLY A 115 1.90 -4.54 9.19
N VAL A 116 3.19 -4.80 9.31
CA VAL A 116 4.08 -4.11 10.26
C VAL A 116 5.45 -3.88 9.64
N GLU A 117 5.96 -2.63 9.71
CA GLU A 117 7.30 -2.25 9.26
C GLU A 117 7.95 -1.28 10.23
N LEU A 118 9.26 -1.46 10.50
CA LEU A 118 10.10 -0.53 11.25
C LEU A 118 11.28 -0.13 10.37
N GLU A 119 11.16 1.01 9.68
CA GLU A 119 12.14 1.46 8.68
C GLU A 119 12.93 2.69 9.11
N LYS A 120 12.54 3.33 10.23
CA LYS A 120 13.27 4.48 10.81
C LYS A 120 14.37 4.07 11.80
N THR A 121 14.81 2.81 11.76
CA THR A 121 15.87 2.26 12.62
C THR A 121 17.28 2.65 12.20
N VAL A 122 17.43 3.11 10.97
CA VAL A 122 18.72 3.44 10.34
C VAL A 122 18.67 4.83 9.66
N PRO A 123 19.83 5.44 9.34
CA PRO A 123 19.85 6.67 8.54
C PRO A 123 19.21 6.50 7.15
N GLY A 124 18.64 7.58 6.60
CA GLY A 124 17.87 7.57 5.36
C GLY A 124 18.59 6.95 4.15
N ASP A 125 19.89 7.22 3.94
CA ASP A 125 20.64 6.61 2.84
C ASP A 125 20.76 5.08 3.01
N THR A 126 20.92 4.60 4.25
CA THR A 126 20.91 3.16 4.56
C THR A 126 19.51 2.56 4.36
N ALA A 127 18.47 3.24 4.82
CA ALA A 127 17.08 2.83 4.61
C ALA A 127 16.77 2.66 3.12
N THR A 128 17.17 3.63 2.30
CA THR A 128 17.00 3.58 0.85
C THR A 128 17.72 2.39 0.21
N ALA A 129 18.93 2.07 0.69
CA ALA A 129 19.69 0.91 0.22
C ALA A 129 18.97 -0.41 0.60
N TYR A 130 18.41 -0.50 1.83
CA TYR A 130 17.64 -1.68 2.25
C TYR A 130 16.36 -1.87 1.43
N LEU A 131 15.61 -0.79 1.18
CA LEU A 131 14.45 -0.82 0.31
C LEU A 131 14.80 -1.26 -1.12
N GLY A 132 16.02 -0.97 -1.58
CA GLY A 132 16.55 -1.41 -2.86
C GLY A 132 16.62 -2.93 -3.04
N ALA A 133 16.57 -3.70 -1.95
CA ALA A 133 16.54 -5.17 -2.02
C ALA A 133 15.30 -5.74 -2.73
N ALA A 134 14.23 -4.96 -2.89
CA ALA A 134 13.06 -5.37 -3.66
C ALA A 134 13.20 -5.15 -5.19
N ALA A 135 14.27 -4.54 -5.65
CA ALA A 135 14.62 -4.49 -7.07
C ALA A 135 15.41 -5.74 -7.49
N TRP A 136 15.72 -5.87 -8.77
CA TRP A 136 16.58 -6.96 -9.24
C TRP A 136 18.05 -6.63 -8.94
N VAL A 137 18.48 -6.98 -7.74
CA VAL A 137 19.81 -6.63 -7.22
C VAL A 137 20.92 -7.09 -8.15
N GLY A 138 21.85 -6.18 -8.46
CA GLY A 138 22.98 -6.43 -9.37
C GLY A 138 22.61 -6.38 -10.86
N HIS A 139 21.37 -6.14 -11.21
CA HIS A 139 20.89 -6.07 -12.60
C HIS A 139 20.20 -4.76 -12.95
N GLU A 140 19.75 -4.00 -11.96
CA GLU A 140 19.06 -2.72 -12.16
C GLU A 140 19.65 -1.62 -11.27
N GLY A 141 19.35 -0.39 -11.60
CA GLY A 141 19.75 0.78 -10.81
C GLY A 141 21.20 1.22 -11.02
N GLY A 142 22.04 0.41 -11.67
CA GLY A 142 23.41 0.78 -12.10
C GLY A 142 24.14 1.75 -11.19
N GLU A 143 24.25 3.02 -11.64
CA GLU A 143 24.92 4.12 -10.93
C GLU A 143 23.96 5.01 -10.15
N ALA A 144 22.66 4.68 -10.08
CA ALA A 144 21.68 5.51 -9.36
C ALA A 144 22.01 5.56 -7.87
N LYS A 145 22.00 6.76 -7.29
CA LYS A 145 22.15 6.92 -5.86
C LYS A 145 20.92 6.35 -5.10
N TYR A 146 19.75 6.56 -5.68
CA TYR A 146 18.48 6.11 -5.10
C TYR A 146 17.71 5.30 -6.15
N ILE A 147 17.78 3.98 -6.06
CA ILE A 147 17.24 3.07 -7.08
C ILE A 147 15.74 3.27 -7.37
N TRP A 148 14.89 3.45 -6.34
CA TRP A 148 13.46 3.60 -6.54
C TRP A 148 13.08 4.92 -7.21
N PRO A 149 13.53 6.10 -6.74
CA PRO A 149 13.32 7.34 -7.48
C PRO A 149 13.82 7.26 -8.94
N PHE A 150 14.98 6.62 -9.19
CA PHE A 150 15.49 6.39 -10.54
C PHE A 150 14.50 5.57 -11.39
N MET A 151 14.06 4.41 -10.88
CA MET A 151 13.16 3.53 -11.62
C MET A 151 11.78 4.16 -11.88
N PHE A 152 11.25 4.93 -10.93
CA PHE A 152 9.99 5.63 -11.14
C PHE A 152 10.12 6.86 -12.03
N SER A 153 11.30 7.48 -12.07
CA SER A 153 11.64 8.46 -13.13
C SER A 153 11.59 7.82 -14.51
N ASP A 154 12.20 6.63 -14.69
CA ASP A 154 12.18 5.89 -15.97
C ASP A 154 10.74 5.52 -16.38
N ILE A 155 9.87 5.15 -15.43
CA ILE A 155 8.46 4.90 -15.73
C ILE A 155 7.77 6.18 -16.21
N ALA A 156 8.02 7.30 -15.55
CA ALA A 156 7.46 8.59 -15.95
C ALA A 156 7.99 9.03 -17.32
N ASP A 157 9.28 8.81 -17.60
CA ASP A 157 9.90 9.10 -18.90
C ASP A 157 9.31 8.24 -20.02
N GLU A 158 9.00 6.97 -19.75
CA GLU A 158 8.31 6.12 -20.72
C GLU A 158 6.87 6.58 -20.98
N TYR A 159 6.16 7.06 -19.95
CA TYR A 159 4.84 7.65 -20.15
C TYR A 159 4.92 8.94 -20.96
N ASP A 160 5.88 9.81 -20.65
CA ASP A 160 6.15 11.05 -21.37
C ASP A 160 6.48 10.77 -22.84
N ARG A 161 7.35 9.81 -23.11
CA ARG A 161 7.71 9.39 -24.48
C ARG A 161 6.50 8.94 -25.30
N ARG A 162 5.51 8.28 -24.66
CA ARG A 162 4.32 7.76 -25.35
C ARG A 162 3.26 8.85 -25.56
N TYR A 163 3.05 9.70 -24.56
CA TYR A 163 1.83 10.53 -24.45
C TYR A 163 2.08 11.99 -24.13
N GLY A 164 3.30 12.33 -23.74
CA GLY A 164 3.59 13.61 -23.10
C GLY A 164 3.22 13.61 -21.61
N LEU A 165 4.08 14.18 -20.79
CA LEU A 165 3.85 14.37 -19.36
C LEU A 165 4.41 15.73 -18.94
N ASP A 166 3.54 16.59 -18.42
CA ASP A 166 3.96 17.84 -17.77
C ASP A 166 4.22 17.57 -16.29
N ASP A 167 5.43 17.88 -15.82
CA ASP A 167 5.80 17.71 -14.40
C ASP A 167 4.92 18.56 -13.46
N ALA A 168 4.22 19.57 -13.97
CA ALA A 168 3.23 20.30 -13.19
C ALA A 168 2.10 19.38 -12.68
N HIS A 169 1.72 18.36 -13.42
CA HIS A 169 0.72 17.39 -12.98
C HIS A 169 1.23 16.48 -11.87
N LEU A 170 2.53 16.11 -11.87
CA LEU A 170 3.13 15.37 -10.75
C LEU A 170 3.12 16.22 -9.46
N ARG A 171 3.47 17.51 -9.59
CA ARG A 171 3.40 18.44 -8.46
C ARG A 171 1.97 18.61 -7.93
N ALA A 172 0.98 18.69 -8.84
CA ALA A 172 -0.43 18.78 -8.45
C ALA A 172 -0.90 17.54 -7.66
N VAL A 173 -0.45 16.33 -8.05
CA VAL A 173 -0.68 15.10 -7.28
C VAL A 173 -0.05 15.22 -5.88
N ALA A 174 1.22 15.63 -5.78
CA ALA A 174 1.88 15.81 -4.48
C ALA A 174 1.16 16.82 -3.58
N GLU A 175 0.74 17.96 -4.12
CA GLU A 175 -0.02 18.99 -3.40
C GLU A 175 -1.36 18.47 -2.90
N LEU A 176 -2.07 17.73 -3.74
CA LEU A 176 -3.34 17.11 -3.38
C LEU A 176 -3.19 16.14 -2.22
N ASN A 177 -2.22 15.22 -2.29
CA ASN A 177 -1.98 14.21 -1.28
C ASN A 177 -1.54 14.84 0.05
N LEU A 178 -0.63 15.81 0.02
CA LEU A 178 -0.26 16.58 1.22
C LEU A 178 -1.44 17.36 1.82
N SER A 179 -2.34 17.86 0.98
CA SER A 179 -3.58 18.51 1.43
C SER A 179 -4.55 17.51 2.08
N SER A 180 -4.67 16.31 1.51
CA SER A 180 -5.49 15.21 2.05
C SER A 180 -4.92 14.70 3.37
N ALA A 181 -3.60 14.55 3.47
CA ALA A 181 -2.90 14.13 4.69
C ALA A 181 -3.23 14.99 5.90
N ARG A 182 -3.44 16.31 5.72
CA ARG A 182 -3.83 17.22 6.82
C ARG A 182 -5.16 16.86 7.48
N LYS A 183 -6.01 16.08 6.79
CA LYS A 183 -7.31 15.64 7.29
C LYS A 183 -7.24 14.28 7.96
N ASN A 184 -6.13 13.56 7.79
CA ASN A 184 -5.91 12.24 8.37
C ASN A 184 -5.06 12.37 9.65
N PRO A 185 -5.62 12.09 10.84
CA PRO A 185 -4.88 12.21 12.11
C PRO A 185 -3.69 11.26 12.22
N ASN A 186 -3.64 10.21 11.37
CA ASN A 186 -2.57 9.22 11.38
C ASN A 186 -1.53 9.44 10.27
N ALA A 187 -1.73 10.40 9.36
CA ALA A 187 -0.77 10.65 8.27
C ALA A 187 0.55 11.22 8.81
N GLN A 188 1.67 10.72 8.33
CA GLN A 188 3.01 11.18 8.73
C GLN A 188 3.23 12.67 8.42
N THR A 189 2.67 13.15 7.31
CA THR A 189 2.92 14.49 6.78
C THR A 189 1.84 15.51 7.16
N ARG A 190 0.87 15.14 8.02
CA ARG A 190 -0.29 15.97 8.35
C ARG A 190 0.04 17.37 8.86
N ASP A 191 1.14 17.50 9.61
CA ASP A 191 1.58 18.75 10.21
C ASP A 191 2.73 19.44 9.45
N TRP A 192 3.07 18.93 8.26
CA TRP A 192 4.18 19.48 7.49
C TRP A 192 3.81 20.82 6.89
N HIS A 193 4.78 21.75 6.96
CA HIS A 193 4.75 22.93 6.12
C HIS A 193 5.11 22.52 4.69
N VAL A 194 4.18 22.70 3.78
CA VAL A 194 4.41 22.44 2.34
C VAL A 194 4.89 23.75 1.72
N PRO A 195 6.12 23.81 1.20
CA PRO A 195 6.63 24.98 0.50
C PRO A 195 5.97 25.09 -0.89
N GLU A 196 6.31 26.16 -1.61
CA GLU A 196 6.01 26.24 -3.04
C GLU A 196 6.76 25.14 -3.78
N LEU A 197 6.06 24.15 -4.33
CA LEU A 197 6.68 22.95 -4.95
C LEU A 197 7.39 23.27 -6.28
N ASP A 198 7.14 24.42 -6.87
CA ASP A 198 7.88 24.93 -8.02
C ASP A 198 9.26 25.48 -7.66
N ALA A 199 9.48 25.88 -6.41
CA ALA A 199 10.75 26.42 -5.96
C ALA A 199 11.81 25.33 -5.86
N ALA A 200 12.81 25.36 -6.74
CA ALA A 200 13.84 24.35 -6.84
C ALA A 200 14.65 24.15 -5.54
N GLU A 201 14.84 25.20 -4.75
CA GLU A 201 15.56 25.14 -3.48
C GLU A 201 14.75 24.37 -2.40
N ALA A 202 13.43 24.53 -2.40
CA ALA A 202 12.53 23.88 -1.45
C ALA A 202 12.15 22.45 -1.89
N ASN A 203 12.10 22.21 -3.20
CA ASN A 203 11.78 20.94 -3.83
C ASN A 203 12.88 20.51 -4.82
N PRO A 204 14.08 20.16 -4.33
CA PRO A 204 15.21 19.79 -5.20
C PRO A 204 14.94 18.46 -5.89
N VAL A 205 15.60 18.28 -7.06
CA VAL A 205 15.64 17.00 -7.76
C VAL A 205 16.37 15.97 -6.89
N ILE A 206 15.81 14.79 -6.77
CA ILE A 206 16.37 13.65 -6.04
C ILE A 206 17.06 12.69 -7.02
N GLU A 207 16.35 12.30 -8.09
CA GLU A 207 16.87 11.39 -9.09
C GLU A 207 16.08 11.55 -10.40
N GLY A 208 16.73 11.61 -11.54
CA GLY A 208 16.07 11.80 -12.83
C GLY A 208 15.17 13.03 -12.84
N ARG A 209 13.89 12.87 -13.16
CA ARG A 209 12.90 13.96 -13.12
C ARG A 209 12.22 14.14 -11.76
N LEU A 210 12.39 13.18 -10.83
CA LEU A 210 11.69 13.21 -9.56
C LEU A 210 12.34 14.19 -8.57
N ARG A 211 11.48 14.94 -7.91
CA ARG A 211 11.84 15.91 -6.88
C ARG A 211 11.48 15.36 -5.48
N ARG A 212 11.93 16.05 -4.46
CA ARG A 212 11.73 15.64 -3.06
C ARG A 212 10.27 15.32 -2.70
N PHE A 213 9.33 16.15 -3.13
CA PHE A 213 7.91 15.97 -2.83
C PHE A 213 7.18 15.02 -3.80
N ASP A 214 7.88 14.52 -4.82
CA ASP A 214 7.41 13.39 -5.63
C ASP A 214 7.63 12.04 -4.97
N CYS A 215 8.41 12.02 -3.86
CA CYS A 215 8.80 10.82 -3.15
C CYS A 215 8.07 10.73 -1.80
N SER A 216 7.49 9.57 -1.51
CA SER A 216 6.95 9.27 -0.18
C SER A 216 8.06 9.16 0.87
N GLN A 217 7.68 9.16 2.14
CA GLN A 217 8.62 9.11 3.25
C GLN A 217 8.85 7.67 3.71
N VAL A 218 10.07 7.41 4.22
CA VAL A 218 10.35 6.20 5.00
C VAL A 218 9.58 6.29 6.32
N THR A 219 8.90 5.22 6.71
CA THR A 219 7.90 5.26 7.77
C THR A 219 8.02 4.04 8.68
N ASP A 220 7.82 4.24 9.99
CA ASP A 220 7.48 3.16 10.91
C ASP A 220 5.97 3.06 11.01
N GLY A 221 5.46 1.85 11.15
CA GLY A 221 4.06 1.70 11.47
C GLY A 221 3.49 0.33 11.12
N GLY A 222 2.22 0.21 11.44
CA GLY A 222 1.47 -1.00 11.14
C GLY A 222 -0.02 -0.73 11.03
N ALA A 223 -0.67 -1.65 10.38
CA ALA A 223 -2.13 -1.67 10.26
C ALA A 223 -2.64 -3.11 10.35
N GLY A 224 -3.87 -3.28 10.78
CA GLY A 224 -4.50 -4.60 10.88
C GLY A 224 -5.98 -4.56 10.57
N VAL A 225 -6.50 -5.70 10.14
CA VAL A 225 -7.94 -5.93 9.95
C VAL A 225 -8.31 -7.34 10.43
N VAL A 226 -9.52 -7.49 10.94
CA VAL A 226 -10.12 -8.81 11.17
C VAL A 226 -11.07 -9.10 10.02
N LEU A 227 -10.81 -10.22 9.35
CA LEU A 227 -11.64 -10.76 8.29
C LEU A 227 -12.39 -11.99 8.81
N VAL A 228 -13.67 -12.12 8.44
CA VAL A 228 -14.51 -13.26 8.85
C VAL A 228 -15.36 -13.78 7.70
N SER A 229 -15.74 -15.05 7.80
CA SER A 229 -16.66 -15.72 6.88
C SER A 229 -18.12 -15.54 7.29
N ASP A 230 -19.06 -15.94 6.42
CA ASP A 230 -20.48 -16.05 6.77
C ASP A 230 -20.73 -17.02 7.94
N GLU A 231 -19.88 -18.03 8.12
CA GLU A 231 -19.98 -18.99 9.22
C GLU A 231 -19.74 -18.29 10.56
N TYR A 232 -18.68 -17.47 10.65
CA TYR A 232 -18.42 -16.66 11.84
C TYR A 232 -19.61 -15.77 12.20
N LEU A 233 -20.18 -15.07 11.22
CA LEU A 233 -21.32 -14.17 11.45
C LEU A 233 -22.56 -14.93 11.93
N ARG A 234 -22.78 -16.17 11.47
CA ARG A 234 -23.88 -17.02 11.99
C ARG A 234 -23.65 -17.45 13.43
N ALA A 235 -22.41 -17.73 13.80
CA ALA A 235 -22.04 -18.11 15.16
C ALA A 235 -22.04 -16.91 16.13
N HIS A 236 -21.84 -15.70 15.60
CA HIS A 236 -21.73 -14.44 16.37
C HIS A 236 -22.78 -13.42 15.89
N PRO A 237 -24.07 -13.61 16.20
CA PRO A 237 -25.15 -12.76 15.67
C PRO A 237 -25.08 -11.29 16.09
N ASP A 238 -24.27 -10.97 17.10
CA ASP A 238 -24.01 -9.60 17.55
C ASP A 238 -22.87 -8.91 16.79
N ALA A 239 -22.07 -9.64 16.01
CA ALA A 239 -21.03 -9.08 15.18
C ALA A 239 -21.63 -8.15 14.10
N ARG A 240 -20.96 -7.04 13.85
CA ARG A 240 -21.41 -6.01 12.89
C ARG A 240 -20.31 -5.73 11.90
N PRO A 241 -20.35 -6.33 10.71
CA PRO A 241 -19.33 -6.08 9.69
C PRO A 241 -19.41 -4.64 9.19
N MET A 242 -18.23 -4.04 8.99
CA MET A 242 -18.08 -2.70 8.45
C MET A 242 -18.11 -2.68 6.92
N ALA A 243 -17.58 -3.75 6.29
CA ALA A 243 -17.49 -3.87 4.85
C ALA A 243 -17.48 -5.33 4.41
N ARG A 244 -17.73 -5.56 3.12
CA ARG A 244 -17.61 -6.87 2.47
C ARG A 244 -16.55 -6.79 1.36
N VAL A 245 -15.71 -7.81 1.25
CA VAL A 245 -14.79 -7.97 0.14
C VAL A 245 -15.55 -8.42 -1.09
N LEU A 246 -15.71 -7.54 -2.07
CA LEU A 246 -16.48 -7.80 -3.28
C LEU A 246 -15.64 -8.44 -4.38
N GLY A 247 -14.37 -8.06 -4.49
CA GLY A 247 -13.48 -8.55 -5.54
C GLY A 247 -12.02 -8.26 -5.22
N TRP A 248 -11.13 -8.85 -5.99
CA TRP A 248 -9.69 -8.63 -5.92
C TRP A 248 -9.05 -8.91 -7.27
N GLY A 249 -7.86 -8.35 -7.48
CA GLY A 249 -6.96 -8.70 -8.56
C GLY A 249 -5.57 -8.96 -8.00
N HIS A 250 -4.86 -9.92 -8.57
CA HIS A 250 -3.47 -10.21 -8.21
C HIS A 250 -2.73 -10.73 -9.43
N ARG A 251 -1.66 -10.04 -9.80
CA ARG A 251 -0.77 -10.45 -10.88
C ARG A 251 0.67 -10.16 -10.52
N THR A 252 1.56 -11.07 -10.85
CA THR A 252 3.00 -10.91 -10.68
C THR A 252 3.67 -10.86 -12.04
N VAL A 253 4.64 -9.98 -12.21
CA VAL A 253 5.51 -9.87 -13.38
C VAL A 253 6.97 -10.00 -12.97
N GLY A 254 7.87 -10.15 -13.93
CA GLY A 254 9.32 -10.24 -13.64
C GLY A 254 9.83 -8.99 -12.91
N LEU A 255 10.96 -9.10 -12.19
CA LEU A 255 11.54 -7.99 -11.43
C LEU A 255 11.97 -6.83 -12.33
N GLY A 256 12.66 -7.13 -13.45
CA GLY A 256 13.30 -6.14 -14.31
C GLY A 256 12.33 -5.09 -14.86
N LEU A 257 12.57 -3.80 -14.54
CA LEU A 257 11.78 -2.69 -15.08
C LEU A 257 11.88 -2.62 -16.61
N ARG A 258 13.08 -2.67 -17.15
CA ARG A 258 13.28 -2.63 -18.60
C ARG A 258 12.50 -3.73 -19.30
N GLN A 259 12.53 -4.95 -18.74
CA GLN A 259 11.78 -6.08 -19.28
C GLN A 259 10.25 -5.83 -19.27
N LYS A 260 9.74 -5.14 -18.24
CA LYS A 260 8.31 -4.76 -18.16
C LYS A 260 7.96 -3.76 -19.25
N LEU A 261 8.77 -2.73 -19.43
CA LEU A 261 8.55 -1.67 -20.42
C LEU A 261 8.64 -2.20 -21.85
N ASP A 262 9.66 -3.01 -22.15
CA ASP A 262 9.82 -3.62 -23.48
C ASP A 262 8.63 -4.50 -23.87
N ARG A 263 8.07 -5.26 -22.90
CA ARG A 263 6.89 -6.09 -23.13
C ARG A 263 5.59 -5.30 -23.26
N SER A 264 5.58 -4.05 -22.86
CA SER A 264 4.39 -3.18 -22.93
C SER A 264 4.40 -2.22 -24.12
N ILE A 265 5.42 -2.27 -25.00
CA ILE A 265 5.65 -1.26 -26.03
C ILE A 265 4.47 -1.10 -27.01
N GLU A 266 3.80 -2.20 -27.34
CA GLU A 266 2.62 -2.23 -28.22
C GLU A 266 1.28 -2.08 -27.45
N ASN A 267 1.36 -1.98 -26.13
CA ASN A 267 0.16 -1.86 -25.28
C ASN A 267 -0.12 -0.38 -24.99
N PRO A 268 -1.39 0.07 -25.04
CA PRO A 268 -1.72 1.44 -24.70
C PRO A 268 -1.44 1.81 -23.24
N TYR A 269 -1.31 0.82 -22.35
CA TYR A 269 -0.95 1.05 -20.96
C TYR A 269 0.53 0.78 -20.73
N VAL A 270 1.22 1.68 -20.02
CA VAL A 270 2.64 1.50 -19.66
C VAL A 270 2.84 0.27 -18.80
N LEU A 271 1.90 0.02 -17.88
CA LEU A 271 1.89 -1.14 -16.99
C LEU A 271 0.62 -1.99 -17.22
N PRO A 272 0.53 -2.77 -18.32
CA PRO A 272 -0.70 -3.45 -18.71
C PRO A 272 -1.19 -4.46 -17.68
N HIS A 273 -0.29 -5.01 -16.85
CA HIS A 273 -0.67 -5.93 -15.79
C HIS A 273 -1.34 -5.23 -14.61
N LEU A 274 -1.03 -3.95 -14.36
CA LEU A 274 -1.79 -3.12 -13.42
C LEU A 274 -3.24 -2.96 -13.91
N ARG A 275 -3.42 -2.58 -15.17
CA ARG A 275 -4.76 -2.51 -15.78
C ARG A 275 -5.51 -3.83 -15.68
N ALA A 276 -4.86 -4.95 -15.99
CA ALA A 276 -5.46 -6.27 -15.92
C ALA A 276 -5.84 -6.66 -14.47
N THR A 277 -5.03 -6.29 -13.48
CA THR A 277 -5.34 -6.50 -12.06
C THR A 277 -6.61 -5.76 -11.64
N VAL A 278 -6.76 -4.50 -12.07
CA VAL A 278 -7.97 -3.70 -11.84
C VAL A 278 -9.19 -4.36 -12.50
N GLN A 279 -9.05 -4.80 -13.74
CA GLN A 279 -10.14 -5.48 -14.46
C GLN A 279 -10.55 -6.81 -13.79
N ASP A 280 -9.59 -7.58 -13.27
CA ASP A 280 -9.88 -8.80 -12.51
C ASP A 280 -10.69 -8.49 -11.24
N ALA A 281 -10.34 -7.41 -10.52
CA ALA A 281 -11.08 -6.98 -9.34
C ALA A 281 -12.52 -6.57 -9.68
N PHE A 282 -12.70 -5.70 -10.68
CA PHE A 282 -14.03 -5.30 -11.15
C PHE A 282 -14.86 -6.50 -11.64
N GLY A 283 -14.23 -7.39 -12.41
CA GLY A 283 -14.92 -8.58 -12.93
C GLY A 283 -15.41 -9.50 -11.82
N ARG A 284 -14.62 -9.72 -10.77
CA ARG A 284 -15.04 -10.51 -9.60
C ARG A 284 -16.13 -9.81 -8.79
N ALA A 285 -16.00 -8.51 -8.59
CA ALA A 285 -16.97 -7.69 -7.88
C ALA A 285 -18.28 -7.51 -8.66
N ARG A 286 -18.26 -7.68 -9.98
CA ARG A 286 -19.33 -7.33 -10.92
C ARG A 286 -19.71 -5.85 -10.81
N LEU A 287 -18.70 -5.01 -10.67
CA LEU A 287 -18.79 -3.55 -10.57
C LEU A 287 -18.09 -2.89 -11.74
N THR A 288 -18.37 -1.62 -11.89
CA THR A 288 -17.72 -0.70 -12.83
C THR A 288 -17.06 0.44 -12.08
N LEU A 289 -16.33 1.30 -12.78
CA LEU A 289 -15.72 2.50 -12.18
C LEU A 289 -16.78 3.43 -11.55
N GLU A 290 -17.98 3.50 -12.15
CA GLU A 290 -19.06 4.37 -11.70
C GLU A 290 -19.66 3.96 -10.33
N ASP A 291 -19.37 2.73 -9.88
CA ASP A 291 -19.81 2.22 -8.59
C ASP A 291 -18.82 2.56 -7.45
N LEU A 292 -17.66 3.16 -7.77
CA LEU A 292 -16.64 3.52 -6.78
C LEU A 292 -16.91 4.90 -6.17
N GLY A 293 -16.85 4.98 -4.85
CA GLY A 293 -16.92 6.25 -4.11
C GLY A 293 -15.56 6.87 -3.79
N GLY A 294 -14.47 6.14 -3.99
CA GLY A 294 -13.09 6.58 -3.75
C GLY A 294 -12.09 5.49 -4.10
N PHE A 295 -10.84 5.85 -4.21
CA PHE A 295 -9.76 4.95 -4.59
C PHE A 295 -8.48 5.29 -3.83
N GLU A 296 -7.96 4.33 -3.07
CA GLU A 296 -6.63 4.42 -2.48
C GLU A 296 -5.64 3.67 -3.36
N VAL A 297 -4.58 4.33 -3.78
CA VAL A 297 -3.53 3.76 -4.63
C VAL A 297 -2.18 3.87 -3.93
N HIS A 298 -1.32 2.88 -4.16
CA HIS A 298 0.06 2.96 -3.73
C HIS A 298 0.80 4.03 -4.54
N ASP A 299 1.18 5.10 -3.90
CA ASP A 299 1.82 6.28 -4.48
C ASP A 299 3.19 6.58 -3.87
N CYS A 300 4.03 5.53 -3.73
CA CYS A 300 5.41 5.71 -3.27
C CYS A 300 6.15 6.84 -4.01
N PHE A 301 5.71 7.14 -5.23
CA PHE A 301 6.11 8.29 -6.04
C PHE A 301 4.92 8.81 -6.84
N THR A 302 4.86 10.11 -7.07
CA THR A 302 3.76 10.75 -7.82
C THR A 302 3.46 10.11 -9.19
N PRO A 303 4.45 9.60 -9.97
CA PRO A 303 4.15 8.86 -11.19
C PRO A 303 3.28 7.62 -11.00
N SER A 304 3.32 6.97 -9.83
CA SER A 304 2.48 5.80 -9.56
C SER A 304 1.00 6.17 -9.58
N GLU A 305 0.63 7.24 -8.89
CA GLU A 305 -0.74 7.74 -8.88
C GLU A 305 -1.14 8.29 -10.25
N TYR A 306 -0.23 9.05 -10.90
CA TYR A 306 -0.48 9.60 -12.22
C TYR A 306 -0.82 8.49 -13.25
N LEU A 307 -0.08 7.37 -13.24
CA LEU A 307 -0.40 6.22 -14.08
C LEU A 307 -1.69 5.52 -13.64
N ALA A 308 -1.94 5.42 -12.33
CA ALA A 308 -3.13 4.75 -11.82
C ALA A 308 -4.42 5.38 -12.34
N ILE A 309 -4.46 6.68 -12.58
CA ILE A 309 -5.63 7.43 -13.10
C ILE A 309 -6.16 6.82 -14.40
N ASP A 310 -5.32 6.61 -15.40
CA ASP A 310 -5.76 6.00 -16.64
C ASP A 310 -5.83 4.47 -16.55
N HIS A 311 -4.97 3.83 -15.74
CA HIS A 311 -4.99 2.38 -15.55
C HIS A 311 -6.23 1.88 -14.80
N ILE A 312 -6.83 2.66 -13.89
CA ILE A 312 -8.15 2.32 -13.31
C ILE A 312 -9.28 2.57 -14.34
N GLY A 313 -9.06 3.43 -15.31
CA GLY A 313 -10.00 3.76 -16.38
C GLY A 313 -10.78 5.04 -16.12
N LEU A 314 -10.31 5.91 -15.21
CA LEU A 314 -10.92 7.22 -14.98
C LEU A 314 -10.77 8.11 -16.22
N THR A 315 -9.66 7.97 -16.94
CA THR A 315 -9.40 8.58 -18.23
C THR A 315 -8.98 7.54 -19.27
N PRO A 316 -9.03 7.83 -20.58
CA PRO A 316 -8.37 7.01 -21.59
C PRO A 316 -6.86 6.94 -21.37
N PRO A 317 -6.15 5.93 -21.90
CA PRO A 317 -4.70 5.82 -21.83
C PRO A 317 -4.01 7.11 -22.32
N GLY A 318 -3.02 7.57 -21.58
CA GLY A 318 -2.27 8.80 -21.90
C GLY A 318 -3.02 10.11 -21.60
N LYS A 319 -4.12 10.07 -20.87
CA LYS A 319 -4.95 11.23 -20.56
C LYS A 319 -5.13 11.51 -19.06
N SER A 320 -4.24 10.98 -18.23
CA SER A 320 -4.32 11.18 -16.76
C SER A 320 -4.39 12.65 -16.35
N TRP A 321 -3.72 13.53 -17.11
CA TRP A 321 -3.75 14.98 -16.90
C TRP A 321 -5.16 15.56 -16.88
N GLN A 322 -6.11 15.01 -17.65
CA GLN A 322 -7.48 15.51 -17.70
C GLN A 322 -8.19 15.42 -16.35
N ALA A 323 -8.01 14.30 -15.65
CA ALA A 323 -8.62 14.11 -14.33
C ALA A 323 -8.03 15.07 -13.28
N ILE A 324 -6.77 15.44 -13.41
CA ILE A 324 -6.11 16.42 -12.54
C ILE A 324 -6.66 17.82 -12.82
N GLU A 325 -6.64 18.24 -14.06
CA GLU A 325 -7.11 19.60 -14.46
C GLU A 325 -8.59 19.81 -14.21
N ASN A 326 -9.42 18.75 -14.36
CA ASN A 326 -10.84 18.79 -14.05
C ASN A 326 -11.13 18.76 -12.54
N GLY A 327 -10.15 18.44 -11.69
CA GLY A 327 -10.37 18.22 -10.25
C GLY A 327 -11.08 16.90 -9.93
N ASP A 328 -11.12 15.96 -10.85
CA ASP A 328 -11.85 14.69 -10.71
C ASP A 328 -11.31 13.81 -9.57
N ILE A 329 -10.02 13.91 -9.26
CA ILE A 329 -9.31 13.08 -8.26
C ILE A 329 -9.32 13.68 -6.84
N GLY A 330 -9.73 14.93 -6.69
CA GLY A 330 -9.83 15.60 -5.39
C GLY A 330 -11.04 15.15 -4.57
N ILE A 331 -11.01 15.41 -3.25
CA ILE A 331 -12.17 15.15 -2.38
C ILE A 331 -13.36 15.99 -2.88
N GLY A 332 -14.44 15.30 -3.22
CA GLY A 332 -15.63 15.91 -3.84
C GLY A 332 -15.62 15.91 -5.37
N GLY A 333 -14.52 15.45 -5.99
CA GLY A 333 -14.44 15.18 -7.42
C GLY A 333 -15.16 13.88 -7.82
N ARG A 334 -15.04 13.50 -9.08
CA ARG A 334 -15.70 12.30 -9.65
C ARG A 334 -15.26 11.01 -8.97
N LEU A 335 -13.95 10.86 -8.73
CA LEU A 335 -13.37 9.73 -8.01
C LEU A 335 -12.19 10.22 -7.17
N PRO A 336 -12.40 10.54 -5.89
CA PRO A 336 -11.31 10.91 -5.01
C PRO A 336 -10.24 9.81 -4.98
N ILE A 337 -8.99 10.18 -5.29
CA ILE A 337 -7.83 9.30 -5.20
C ILE A 337 -7.01 9.73 -3.98
N ASN A 338 -6.53 8.77 -3.19
CA ASN A 338 -5.79 8.99 -1.95
C ASN A 338 -6.43 10.08 -1.05
N PRO A 339 -7.74 9.97 -0.74
CA PRO A 339 -8.38 10.91 0.19
C PRO A 339 -7.79 10.85 1.59
N SER A 340 -7.02 9.81 1.92
CA SER A 340 -6.27 9.68 3.18
C SER A 340 -4.90 10.39 3.15
N GLY A 341 -4.39 10.77 1.99
CA GLY A 341 -3.12 11.50 1.83
C GLY A 341 -1.89 10.64 1.76
#